data_f9f909c9af3da595285f92dc7e0187f2
#
_entry.id   f9f909c9af3da595285f92dc7e0187f2
#
_cell.length_a   1.000
_cell.length_b   1.000
_cell.length_c   1.000
_cell.angle_alpha   90.00
_cell.angle_beta   90.00
_cell.angle_gamma   90.00
#
_symmetry.space_group_name_H-M   'P 1'
#
loop_
_entity.id
_entity.type
_entity.pdbx_description
1 polymer ?
#
loop_
_entity_poly.entity_id
_entity_poly.type
_entity_poly.pdbx_seq_one_letter_code
_entity_poly.pdbx_strand_id
1 'polypeptide(L)'
;NEDTSYEPRYSEKTLIHNKTVYIFGVHPLHNPKRLFEVYQPMVDYINARMDGSELRLEASRNYAAYNKKLFSGYFHFSLPNPYQTVVSTKKGYKIFGKMGDDENFKGIILVRKDSGIKKIGDLRGKTVSYPAPTALAATIMPQWYMHIHGIDIQHDITNSYVGSQESSIMNVYLGKSAAASTWPPPWKAFIKARPEVAEQVMVKWETASLPNNGLVVRKDVPEEIIAQVSKIIFSLHTHPEGRKILSAMELSRYEAAEDSTYDSVRAFLKHFEDEVRSIRSEDE
;
A
#
# COMPACT_ATOMS: atom_id res chain seq x y z
N ASN A 1 -26.19 -34.82 55.17
CA ASN A 1 -25.39 -33.70 54.71
C ASN A 1 -24.25 -34.26 53.89
N GLU A 2 -24.46 -34.37 52.55
CA GLU A 2 -23.39 -34.67 51.62
C GLU A 2 -22.68 -33.39 51.23
N ASP A 3 -21.43 -33.29 51.65
CA ASP A 3 -20.53 -32.24 51.27
C ASP A 3 -19.99 -32.55 49.85
N THR A 4 -20.59 -31.95 48.85
CA THR A 4 -20.10 -32.02 47.49
C THR A 4 -19.10 -30.92 47.29
N SER A 5 -17.85 -31.17 47.72
CA SER A 5 -16.71 -30.33 47.34
C SER A 5 -16.44 -30.50 45.86
N TYR A 6 -16.80 -29.48 45.11
CA TYR A 6 -16.44 -29.35 43.68
C TYR A 6 -14.94 -29.08 43.58
N GLU A 7 -14.14 -30.09 43.24
CA GLU A 7 -12.75 -29.91 42.85
C GLU A 7 -12.69 -29.56 41.36
N PRO A 8 -12.18 -28.39 41.00
CA PRO A 8 -11.98 -28.02 39.60
C PRO A 8 -10.90 -28.94 38.98
N ARG A 9 -11.31 -29.77 38.00
CA ARG A 9 -10.35 -30.54 37.21
C ARG A 9 -9.62 -29.60 36.24
N TYR A 10 -8.40 -29.24 36.57
CA TYR A 10 -7.51 -28.58 35.63
C TYR A 10 -7.09 -29.60 34.55
N SER A 11 -7.37 -29.26 33.30
CA SER A 11 -6.88 -30.01 32.16
C SER A 11 -5.36 -29.89 32.12
N GLU A 12 -4.65 -31.04 32.22
CA GLU A 12 -3.18 -31.09 32.04
C GLU A 12 -2.72 -30.84 30.60
N LYS A 13 -3.61 -30.49 29.70
CA LYS A 13 -3.23 -30.03 28.36
C LYS A 13 -2.81 -28.58 28.41
N THR A 14 -1.56 -28.36 28.78
CA THR A 14 -0.86 -27.10 28.44
C THR A 14 -0.75 -27.01 26.95
N LEU A 15 -1.78 -26.49 26.27
CA LEU A 15 -1.72 -26.07 24.87
C LEU A 15 -0.98 -24.73 24.78
N ILE A 16 0.27 -24.73 25.27
CA ILE A 16 1.20 -23.66 24.92
C ILE A 16 1.94 -24.16 23.66
N HIS A 17 1.29 -24.17 22.54
CA HIS A 17 1.99 -23.99 21.29
C HIS A 17 2.38 -22.50 21.24
N ASN A 18 3.53 -22.17 21.83
CA ASN A 18 4.16 -20.86 21.62
C ASN A 18 4.59 -20.79 20.16
N LYS A 19 3.63 -20.41 19.29
CA LYS A 19 3.95 -20.07 17.91
C LYS A 19 4.84 -18.83 17.91
N THR A 20 5.92 -18.87 17.16
CA THR A 20 6.70 -17.65 16.90
C THR A 20 5.88 -16.69 16.04
N VAL A 21 5.68 -15.47 16.53
CA VAL A 21 4.88 -14.45 15.84
C VAL A 21 5.78 -13.53 15.03
N TYR A 22 5.48 -13.41 13.74
CA TYR A 22 6.11 -12.45 12.84
C TYR A 22 5.13 -11.36 12.45
N ILE A 23 5.51 -10.10 12.61
CA ILE A 23 4.64 -8.96 12.28
C ILE A 23 4.72 -8.69 10.77
N PHE A 24 3.56 -8.68 10.13
CA PHE A 24 3.39 -8.32 8.72
C PHE A 24 2.72 -6.95 8.62
N GLY A 25 3.49 -5.94 8.23
CA GLY A 25 3.02 -4.57 8.05
C GLY A 25 2.63 -4.29 6.61
N VAL A 26 1.48 -3.67 6.42
CA VAL A 26 1.03 -3.19 5.10
C VAL A 26 0.98 -1.67 5.12
N HIS A 27 1.55 -1.02 4.08
CA HIS A 27 1.47 0.43 3.97
C HIS A 27 0.00 0.88 3.81
N PRO A 28 -0.35 2.10 4.23
CA PRO A 28 -1.75 2.52 4.30
C PRO A 28 -2.32 2.92 2.93
N LEU A 29 -2.41 1.94 2.02
CA LEU A 29 -3.07 2.12 0.73
C LEU A 29 -4.60 2.19 0.85
N HIS A 30 -5.14 1.79 1.99
CA HIS A 30 -6.51 1.95 2.44
C HIS A 30 -6.53 2.49 3.87
N ASN A 31 -7.68 3.01 4.34
CA ASN A 31 -7.85 3.25 5.77
C ASN A 31 -7.70 1.94 6.57
N PRO A 32 -7.39 1.99 7.88
CA PRO A 32 -7.08 0.79 8.65
C PRO A 32 -8.19 -0.27 8.63
N LYS A 33 -9.45 0.12 8.71
CA LYS A 33 -10.58 -0.82 8.66
C LYS A 33 -10.60 -1.59 7.34
N ARG A 34 -10.54 -0.88 6.22
CA ARG A 34 -10.54 -1.49 4.88
C ARG A 34 -9.30 -2.34 4.65
N LEU A 35 -8.15 -1.91 5.18
CA LEU A 35 -6.91 -2.66 5.08
C LEU A 35 -7.02 -4.02 5.75
N PHE A 36 -7.61 -4.10 6.94
CA PHE A 36 -7.88 -5.38 7.61
C PHE A 36 -8.87 -6.25 6.83
N GLU A 37 -9.94 -5.67 6.30
CA GLU A 37 -10.93 -6.40 5.49
C GLU A 37 -10.27 -7.05 4.26
N VAL A 38 -9.32 -6.38 3.63
CA VAL A 38 -8.65 -6.83 2.40
C VAL A 38 -7.51 -7.80 2.69
N TYR A 39 -6.68 -7.53 3.70
CA TYR A 39 -5.41 -8.25 3.92
C TYR A 39 -5.46 -9.30 5.02
N GLN A 40 -6.36 -9.22 6.00
CA GLN A 40 -6.49 -10.25 7.03
C GLN A 40 -6.81 -11.64 6.45
N PRO A 41 -7.68 -11.78 5.42
CA PRO A 41 -7.92 -13.08 4.80
C PRO A 41 -6.65 -13.73 4.22
N MET A 42 -5.72 -12.95 3.66
CA MET A 42 -4.43 -13.47 3.19
C MET A 42 -3.57 -13.97 4.35
N VAL A 43 -3.50 -13.21 5.43
CA VAL A 43 -2.74 -13.60 6.63
C VAL A 43 -3.31 -14.86 7.25
N ASP A 44 -4.63 -14.96 7.36
CA ASP A 44 -5.30 -16.18 7.86
C ASP A 44 -5.03 -17.39 6.95
N TYR A 45 -5.05 -17.19 5.64
CA TYR A 45 -4.72 -18.22 4.65
C TYR A 45 -3.28 -18.73 4.81
N ILE A 46 -2.33 -17.83 5.02
CA ILE A 46 -0.92 -18.17 5.26
C ILE A 46 -0.80 -18.93 6.58
N ASN A 47 -1.38 -18.41 7.66
CA ASN A 47 -1.29 -19.00 8.99
C ASN A 47 -1.88 -20.40 9.07
N ALA A 48 -2.94 -20.69 8.31
CA ALA A 48 -3.52 -22.03 8.22
C ALA A 48 -2.58 -23.07 7.56
N ARG A 49 -1.53 -22.62 6.89
CA ARG A 49 -0.56 -23.45 6.14
C ARG A 49 0.87 -23.39 6.70
N MET A 50 1.08 -22.67 7.80
CA MET A 50 2.35 -22.56 8.47
C MET A 50 2.38 -23.43 9.74
N ASP A 51 3.50 -24.11 9.97
CA ASP A 51 3.73 -24.89 11.18
C ASP A 51 4.64 -24.12 12.15
N GLY A 52 4.26 -24.11 13.43
CA GLY A 52 5.08 -23.54 14.52
C GLY A 52 5.28 -22.03 14.53
N SER A 53 4.73 -21.33 13.54
CA SER A 53 4.85 -19.88 13.36
C SER A 53 3.54 -19.29 12.84
N GLU A 54 3.36 -18.00 13.06
CA GLU A 54 2.23 -17.26 12.51
C GLU A 54 2.62 -15.82 12.16
N LEU A 55 1.94 -15.26 11.17
CA LEU A 55 1.98 -13.85 10.86
C LEU A 55 0.88 -13.12 11.62
N ARG A 56 1.19 -11.89 12.04
CA ARG A 56 0.20 -10.96 12.59
C ARG A 56 0.17 -9.70 11.74
N LEU A 57 -1.00 -9.41 11.16
CA LEU A 57 -1.22 -8.21 10.37
C LEU A 57 -1.18 -6.98 11.26
N GLU A 58 -0.46 -5.97 10.81
CA GLU A 58 -0.45 -4.66 11.45
C GLU A 58 -0.69 -3.56 10.40
N ALA A 59 -1.70 -2.74 10.67
CA ALA A 59 -1.97 -1.52 9.93
C ALA A 59 -1.32 -0.33 10.64
N SER A 60 -1.10 0.73 9.90
CA SER A 60 -0.63 2.02 10.44
C SER A 60 -1.66 3.10 10.11
N ARG A 61 -1.80 4.07 11.01
CA ARG A 61 -2.81 5.14 10.88
C ARG A 61 -2.59 6.05 9.67
N ASN A 62 -1.34 6.21 9.23
CA ASN A 62 -0.93 7.03 8.09
C ASN A 62 0.46 6.62 7.58
N TYR A 63 0.90 7.24 6.50
CA TYR A 63 2.21 6.95 5.88
C TYR A 63 3.39 7.29 6.81
N ALA A 64 3.36 8.39 7.55
CA ALA A 64 4.42 8.74 8.48
C ALA A 64 4.60 7.68 9.58
N ALA A 65 3.51 7.21 10.19
CA ALA A 65 3.54 6.14 11.19
C ALA A 65 4.06 4.82 10.60
N TYR A 66 3.66 4.48 9.39
CA TYR A 66 4.17 3.29 8.68
C TYR A 66 5.67 3.41 8.38
N ASN A 67 6.10 4.53 7.81
CA ASN A 67 7.51 4.77 7.48
C ASN A 67 8.41 4.65 8.73
N LYS A 68 7.98 5.24 9.85
CA LYS A 68 8.72 5.14 11.12
C LYS A 68 8.90 3.69 11.56
N LYS A 69 7.87 2.86 11.49
CA LYS A 69 7.95 1.44 11.84
C LYS A 69 8.84 0.67 10.86
N LEU A 70 8.64 0.85 9.56
CA LEU A 70 9.43 0.16 8.55
C LEU A 70 10.92 0.53 8.66
N PHE A 71 11.24 1.81 8.71
CA PHE A 71 12.63 2.29 8.70
C PHE A 71 13.38 2.04 10.02
N SER A 72 12.67 1.78 11.11
CA SER A 72 13.25 1.32 12.39
C SER A 72 13.45 -0.20 12.47
N GLY A 73 13.02 -0.96 11.45
CA GLY A 73 13.12 -2.42 11.45
C GLY A 73 12.05 -3.12 12.29
N TYR A 74 10.94 -2.46 12.57
CA TYR A 74 9.88 -2.99 13.42
C TYR A 74 9.14 -4.18 12.81
N PHE A 75 8.85 -4.17 11.51
CA PHE A 75 8.20 -5.27 10.84
C PHE A 75 9.17 -6.41 10.53
N HIS A 76 8.70 -7.65 10.61
CA HIS A 76 9.41 -8.82 10.09
C HIS A 76 9.21 -8.99 8.59
N PHE A 77 7.96 -8.91 8.16
CA PHE A 77 7.53 -8.85 6.76
C PHE A 77 6.80 -7.56 6.51
N SER A 78 6.86 -7.05 5.31
CA SER A 78 6.08 -5.86 4.96
C SER A 78 5.74 -5.81 3.47
N LEU A 79 4.63 -5.13 3.19
CA LEU A 79 4.18 -4.78 1.84
C LEU A 79 4.23 -3.25 1.71
N PRO A 80 5.40 -2.69 1.42
CA PRO A 80 5.57 -1.25 1.19
C PRO A 80 5.21 -0.87 -0.25
N ASN A 81 5.03 0.43 -0.50
CA ASN A 81 5.03 0.93 -1.87
C ASN A 81 6.47 0.87 -2.46
N PRO A 82 6.67 1.07 -3.77
CA PRO A 82 8.01 0.92 -4.34
C PRO A 82 9.05 1.91 -3.81
N TYR A 83 8.67 3.14 -3.43
CA TYR A 83 9.57 4.07 -2.75
C TYR A 83 10.05 3.51 -1.41
N GLN A 84 9.12 3.11 -0.58
CA GLN A 84 9.42 2.50 0.72
C GLN A 84 10.17 1.18 0.57
N THR A 85 9.88 0.41 -0.48
CA THR A 85 10.61 -0.82 -0.83
C THR A 85 12.10 -0.52 -1.04
N VAL A 86 12.42 0.46 -1.87
CA VAL A 86 13.80 0.86 -2.16
C VAL A 86 14.52 1.36 -0.90
N VAL A 87 13.88 2.23 -0.12
CA VAL A 87 14.46 2.76 1.12
C VAL A 87 14.71 1.64 2.14
N SER A 88 13.78 0.68 2.27
CA SER A 88 13.88 -0.41 3.23
C SER A 88 15.10 -1.31 3.02
N THR A 89 15.61 -1.43 1.79
CA THR A 89 16.82 -2.22 1.50
C THR A 89 18.06 -1.66 2.20
N LYS A 90 18.06 -0.38 2.53
CA LYS A 90 19.11 0.29 3.31
C LYS A 90 18.83 0.27 4.82
N LYS A 91 17.70 -0.29 5.24
CA LYS A 91 17.22 -0.32 6.63
C LYS A 91 17.10 -1.74 7.18
N GLY A 92 17.85 -2.70 6.64
CA GLY A 92 17.90 -4.06 7.14
C GLY A 92 16.91 -5.04 6.54
N TYR A 93 16.23 -4.66 5.46
CA TYR A 93 15.31 -5.53 4.72
C TYR A 93 15.93 -6.05 3.42
N LYS A 94 15.40 -7.16 2.92
CA LYS A 94 15.63 -7.66 1.56
C LYS A 94 14.30 -7.83 0.83
N ILE A 95 14.30 -7.62 -0.47
CA ILE A 95 13.16 -7.84 -1.35
C ILE A 95 13.09 -9.33 -1.66
N PHE A 96 11.91 -9.95 -1.50
CA PHE A 96 11.70 -11.35 -1.87
C PHE A 96 10.56 -11.54 -2.87
N GLY A 97 9.72 -10.53 -3.07
CA GLY A 97 8.60 -10.59 -3.99
C GLY A 97 7.99 -9.23 -4.24
N LYS A 98 6.89 -9.22 -4.96
CA LYS A 98 6.10 -8.03 -5.25
C LYS A 98 4.67 -8.39 -5.67
N MET A 99 3.77 -7.42 -5.67
CA MET A 99 2.53 -7.51 -6.41
C MET A 99 2.83 -7.61 -7.92
N GLY A 100 2.06 -8.42 -8.63
CA GLY A 100 2.05 -8.44 -10.09
C GLY A 100 1.31 -7.24 -10.69
N ASP A 101 0.91 -7.36 -11.96
CA ASP A 101 0.11 -6.33 -12.65
C ASP A 101 0.77 -4.94 -12.66
N ASP A 102 2.07 -4.87 -13.01
CA ASP A 102 2.82 -3.61 -13.03
C ASP A 102 2.15 -2.54 -13.89
N GLU A 103 1.43 -2.92 -14.92
CA GLU A 103 0.64 -2.01 -15.76
C GLU A 103 -0.46 -1.24 -15.00
N ASN A 104 -0.88 -1.74 -13.85
CA ASN A 104 -1.82 -1.08 -12.96
C ASN A 104 -1.14 -0.22 -11.90
N PHE A 105 0.18 -0.33 -11.73
CA PHE A 105 0.93 0.52 -10.81
C PHE A 105 1.27 1.85 -11.49
N LYS A 106 0.30 2.74 -11.48
CA LYS A 106 0.36 4.08 -12.07
C LYS A 106 -0.45 5.04 -11.22
N GLY A 107 -0.13 6.31 -11.33
CA GLY A 107 -0.96 7.37 -10.76
C GLY A 107 -2.13 7.71 -11.68
N ILE A 108 -3.25 8.06 -11.07
CA ILE A 108 -4.40 8.61 -11.77
C ILE A 108 -4.75 9.96 -11.16
N ILE A 109 -5.14 10.89 -12.02
CA ILE A 109 -5.56 12.25 -11.63
C ILE A 109 -7.04 12.39 -11.93
N LEU A 110 -7.80 12.62 -10.87
CA LEU A 110 -9.26 12.74 -10.87
C LEU A 110 -9.68 14.18 -10.92
N VAL A 111 -10.73 14.47 -11.69
CA VAL A 111 -11.42 15.76 -11.70
C VAL A 111 -12.93 15.53 -11.68
N ARG A 112 -13.70 16.52 -11.23
CA ARG A 112 -15.15 16.51 -11.42
C ARG A 112 -15.48 16.68 -12.90
N LYS A 113 -16.50 15.96 -13.37
CA LYS A 113 -16.99 16.06 -14.75
C LYS A 113 -17.50 17.46 -15.09
N ASP A 114 -18.01 18.20 -14.08
CA ASP A 114 -18.53 19.55 -14.20
C ASP A 114 -17.49 20.66 -13.90
N SER A 115 -16.21 20.29 -13.70
CA SER A 115 -15.16 21.24 -13.30
C SER A 115 -14.72 22.22 -14.40
N GLY A 116 -14.97 21.88 -15.66
CA GLY A 116 -14.43 22.65 -16.80
C GLY A 116 -12.93 22.45 -17.05
N ILE A 117 -12.24 21.61 -16.28
CA ILE A 117 -10.82 21.27 -16.44
C ILE A 117 -10.67 20.38 -17.67
N LYS A 118 -10.00 20.89 -18.71
CA LYS A 118 -9.81 20.21 -19.98
C LYS A 118 -8.37 19.80 -20.24
N LYS A 119 -7.42 20.60 -19.83
CA LYS A 119 -5.97 20.39 -20.02
C LYS A 119 -5.22 20.59 -18.70
N ILE A 120 -4.01 20.05 -18.62
CA ILE A 120 -3.16 20.13 -17.41
C ILE A 120 -2.98 21.58 -16.96
N GLY A 121 -2.76 22.50 -17.88
CA GLY A 121 -2.59 23.93 -17.56
C GLY A 121 -3.77 24.57 -16.83
N ASP A 122 -4.96 23.98 -16.91
CA ASP A 122 -6.14 24.46 -16.17
C ASP A 122 -6.02 24.24 -14.66
N LEU A 123 -5.05 23.46 -14.21
CA LEU A 123 -4.76 23.24 -12.78
C LEU A 123 -3.97 24.39 -12.15
N ARG A 124 -3.37 25.28 -12.93
CA ARG A 124 -2.62 26.41 -12.38
C ARG A 124 -3.49 27.27 -11.47
N GLY A 125 -2.93 27.64 -10.31
CA GLY A 125 -3.63 28.40 -9.27
C GLY A 125 -4.64 27.60 -8.46
N LYS A 126 -4.72 26.29 -8.67
CA LYS A 126 -5.70 25.41 -8.01
C LYS A 126 -5.06 24.47 -7.02
N THR A 127 -5.88 23.88 -6.18
CA THR A 127 -5.46 22.85 -5.21
C THR A 127 -5.59 21.45 -5.80
N VAL A 128 -4.56 20.65 -5.62
CA VAL A 128 -4.56 19.21 -5.92
C VAL A 128 -4.38 18.44 -4.62
N SER A 129 -5.23 17.47 -4.36
CA SER A 129 -5.15 16.62 -3.17
C SER A 129 -4.42 15.30 -3.45
N TYR A 130 -3.70 14.84 -2.43
CA TYR A 130 -2.91 13.61 -2.45
C TYR A 130 -3.03 12.89 -1.10
N PRO A 131 -2.77 11.56 -1.04
CA PRO A 131 -2.77 10.84 0.24
C PRO A 131 -1.64 11.28 1.18
N ALA A 132 -0.41 11.32 0.68
CA ALA A 132 0.79 11.65 1.45
C ALA A 132 1.96 12.00 0.51
N PRO A 133 2.97 12.75 0.98
CA PRO A 133 4.11 13.15 0.15
C PRO A 133 4.93 11.99 -0.42
N THR A 134 4.97 10.86 0.27
CA THR A 134 5.74 9.65 -0.08
C THR A 134 4.93 8.55 -0.76
N ALA A 135 3.67 8.79 -1.06
CA ALA A 135 2.82 7.86 -1.83
C ALA A 135 3.26 7.87 -3.30
N LEU A 136 3.96 6.84 -3.75
CA LEU A 136 4.60 6.85 -5.07
C LEU A 136 3.57 6.96 -6.21
N ALA A 137 2.67 6.00 -6.35
CA ALA A 137 1.68 6.00 -7.43
C ALA A 137 0.67 7.15 -7.30
N ALA A 138 0.25 7.45 -6.07
CA ALA A 138 -0.82 8.42 -5.82
C ALA A 138 -0.34 9.87 -5.70
N THR A 139 0.96 10.13 -5.54
CA THR A 139 1.49 11.47 -5.34
C THR A 139 2.69 11.77 -6.24
N ILE A 140 3.76 11.01 -6.09
CA ILE A 140 5.04 11.30 -6.77
C ILE A 140 4.89 11.16 -8.28
N MET A 141 4.29 10.07 -8.76
CA MET A 141 4.08 9.85 -10.19
C MET A 141 3.12 10.88 -10.81
N PRO A 142 1.97 11.23 -10.21
CA PRO A 142 1.15 12.33 -10.68
C PRO A 142 1.83 13.70 -10.68
N GLN A 143 2.63 14.02 -9.67
CA GLN A 143 3.41 15.26 -9.65
C GLN A 143 4.43 15.29 -10.78
N TRP A 144 5.11 14.15 -11.04
CA TRP A 144 6.00 14.04 -12.19
C TRP A 144 5.26 14.23 -13.51
N TYR A 145 4.09 13.60 -13.66
CA TYR A 145 3.25 13.76 -14.84
C TYR A 145 2.89 15.23 -15.10
N MET A 146 2.44 15.94 -14.06
CA MET A 146 2.13 17.37 -14.17
C MET A 146 3.38 18.19 -14.52
N HIS A 147 4.53 17.88 -13.90
CA HIS A 147 5.80 18.55 -14.15
C HIS A 147 6.23 18.44 -15.62
N ILE A 148 6.25 17.25 -16.20
CA ILE A 148 6.64 17.07 -17.61
C ILE A 148 5.60 17.63 -18.60
N HIS A 149 4.42 17.99 -18.14
CA HIS A 149 3.38 18.70 -18.91
C HIS A 149 3.32 20.20 -18.59
N GLY A 150 4.36 20.75 -17.97
CA GLY A 150 4.56 22.19 -17.83
C GLY A 150 4.00 22.83 -16.56
N ILE A 151 3.68 22.04 -15.53
CA ILE A 151 3.27 22.55 -14.21
C ILE A 151 4.49 22.61 -13.29
N ASP A 152 4.80 23.79 -12.76
CA ASP A 152 5.70 23.90 -11.61
C ASP A 152 4.94 23.47 -10.35
N ILE A 153 5.32 22.28 -9.83
CA ILE A 153 4.63 21.65 -8.70
C ILE A 153 4.69 22.52 -7.44
N GLN A 154 5.76 23.26 -7.26
CA GLN A 154 5.95 24.07 -6.05
C GLN A 154 5.32 25.47 -6.12
N HIS A 155 5.10 26.00 -7.33
CA HIS A 155 4.66 27.39 -7.50
C HIS A 155 3.32 27.52 -8.25
N ASP A 156 2.98 26.62 -9.17
CA ASP A 156 1.79 26.74 -10.01
C ASP A 156 0.52 26.20 -9.35
N ILE A 157 0.64 25.29 -8.38
CA ILE A 157 -0.48 24.65 -7.69
C ILE A 157 -0.26 24.63 -6.17
N THR A 158 -1.37 24.43 -5.44
CA THR A 158 -1.31 24.12 -4.02
C THR A 158 -1.43 22.62 -3.83
N ASN A 159 -0.41 22.00 -3.21
CA ASN A 159 -0.41 20.58 -2.90
C ASN A 159 -1.02 20.34 -1.51
N SER A 160 -2.08 19.56 -1.44
CA SER A 160 -2.78 19.24 -0.20
C SER A 160 -2.66 17.74 0.11
N TYR A 161 -1.93 17.41 1.14
CA TYR A 161 -1.75 16.02 1.60
C TYR A 161 -2.76 15.72 2.69
N VAL A 162 -3.71 14.83 2.41
CA VAL A 162 -4.94 14.68 3.21
C VAL A 162 -5.02 13.38 4.00
N GLY A 163 -3.94 12.58 4.01
CA GLY A 163 -3.73 11.47 4.92
C GLY A 163 -4.18 10.10 4.43
N SER A 164 -5.07 10.01 3.44
CA SER A 164 -5.52 8.72 2.88
C SER A 164 -5.95 8.83 1.42
N GLN A 165 -6.03 7.69 0.74
CA GLN A 165 -6.53 7.59 -0.63
C GLN A 165 -7.99 8.04 -0.71
N GLU A 166 -8.82 7.58 0.22
CA GLU A 166 -10.24 7.91 0.30
C GLU A 166 -10.45 9.41 0.54
N SER A 167 -9.67 10.01 1.42
CA SER A 167 -9.73 11.46 1.67
C SER A 167 -9.34 12.27 0.45
N SER A 168 -8.32 11.83 -0.31
CA SER A 168 -7.94 12.49 -1.57
C SER A 168 -9.10 12.48 -2.57
N ILE A 169 -9.72 11.33 -2.78
CA ILE A 169 -10.90 11.18 -3.67
C ILE A 169 -12.07 12.05 -3.19
N MET A 170 -12.35 12.03 -1.89
CA MET A 170 -13.44 12.82 -1.32
C MET A 170 -13.24 14.32 -1.48
N ASN A 171 -11.99 14.80 -1.41
CA ASN A 171 -11.71 16.23 -1.59
C ASN A 171 -12.11 16.74 -2.98
N VAL A 172 -11.83 15.99 -4.04
CA VAL A 172 -12.27 16.40 -5.39
C VAL A 172 -13.78 16.22 -5.55
N TYR A 173 -14.35 15.15 -5.03
CA TYR A 173 -15.79 14.91 -5.08
C TYR A 173 -16.59 16.05 -4.42
N LEU A 174 -16.14 16.52 -3.28
CA LEU A 174 -16.77 17.61 -2.52
C LEU A 174 -16.39 19.01 -3.04
N GLY A 175 -15.54 19.11 -4.07
CA GLY A 175 -15.08 20.38 -4.61
C GLY A 175 -14.10 21.16 -3.72
N LYS A 176 -13.51 20.49 -2.70
CA LYS A 176 -12.47 21.08 -1.83
C LYS A 176 -11.10 21.19 -2.52
N SER A 177 -10.87 20.37 -3.52
CA SER A 177 -9.74 20.46 -4.44
C SER A 177 -10.23 20.38 -5.88
N ALA A 178 -9.49 21.00 -6.81
CA ALA A 178 -9.82 20.96 -8.23
C ALA A 178 -9.50 19.62 -8.88
N ALA A 179 -8.47 18.94 -8.37
CA ALA A 179 -8.10 17.60 -8.76
C ALA A 179 -7.68 16.80 -7.53
N ALA A 180 -7.73 15.49 -7.66
CA ALA A 180 -7.22 14.56 -6.67
C ALA A 180 -6.36 13.51 -7.34
N SER A 181 -5.31 13.08 -6.66
CA SER A 181 -4.49 11.96 -7.11
C SER A 181 -4.70 10.75 -6.23
N THR A 182 -4.72 9.60 -6.87
CA THR A 182 -4.79 8.27 -6.28
C THR A 182 -4.20 7.26 -7.26
N TRP A 183 -4.49 6.00 -7.12
CA TRP A 183 -4.09 4.95 -8.06
C TRP A 183 -5.22 3.92 -8.23
N PRO A 184 -5.16 3.02 -9.25
CA PRO A 184 -6.34 2.25 -9.65
C PRO A 184 -7.00 1.39 -8.56
N PRO A 185 -6.29 0.60 -7.71
CA PRO A 185 -6.99 -0.25 -6.75
C PRO A 185 -7.86 0.50 -5.73
N PRO A 186 -7.36 1.55 -5.03
CA PRO A 186 -8.22 2.34 -4.14
C PRO A 186 -9.38 3.03 -4.87
N TRP A 187 -9.15 3.54 -6.08
CA TRP A 187 -10.20 4.15 -6.89
C TRP A 187 -11.31 3.16 -7.22
N LYS A 188 -10.96 1.97 -7.73
CA LYS A 188 -11.92 0.92 -8.05
C LYS A 188 -12.72 0.47 -6.83
N ALA A 189 -12.06 0.25 -5.71
CA ALA A 189 -12.70 -0.11 -4.44
C ALA A 189 -13.67 1.00 -3.97
N PHE A 190 -13.25 2.27 -4.09
CA PHE A 190 -14.03 3.41 -3.63
C PHE A 190 -15.32 3.60 -4.45
N ILE A 191 -15.25 3.58 -5.76
CA ILE A 191 -16.44 3.73 -6.62
C ILE A 191 -17.37 2.53 -6.59
N LYS A 192 -16.85 1.34 -6.28
CA LYS A 192 -17.67 0.14 -6.05
C LYS A 192 -18.51 0.28 -4.77
N ALA A 193 -17.93 0.84 -3.72
CA ALA A 193 -18.64 1.12 -2.45
C ALA A 193 -19.54 2.36 -2.54
N ARG A 194 -19.17 3.34 -3.39
CA ARG A 194 -19.86 4.62 -3.55
C ARG A 194 -20.03 4.97 -5.02
N PRO A 195 -20.98 4.31 -5.73
CA PRO A 195 -21.19 4.52 -7.18
C PRO A 195 -21.52 5.96 -7.56
N GLU A 196 -22.16 6.73 -6.67
CA GLU A 196 -22.48 8.15 -6.87
C GLU A 196 -21.25 9.02 -7.13
N VAL A 197 -20.09 8.62 -6.62
CA VAL A 197 -18.84 9.33 -6.87
C VAL A 197 -18.41 9.19 -8.33
N ALA A 198 -18.54 8.00 -8.92
CA ALA A 198 -18.22 7.75 -10.32
C ALA A 198 -19.14 8.51 -11.30
N GLU A 199 -20.32 8.90 -10.86
CA GLU A 199 -21.22 9.74 -11.65
C GLU A 199 -20.72 11.18 -11.79
N GLN A 200 -20.00 11.68 -10.78
CA GLN A 200 -19.54 13.07 -10.67
C GLN A 200 -18.05 13.26 -10.95
N VAL A 201 -17.24 12.24 -10.72
CA VAL A 201 -15.77 12.27 -10.80
C VAL A 201 -15.29 11.31 -11.88
N MET A 202 -14.27 11.71 -12.60
CA MET A 202 -13.66 10.91 -13.66
C MET A 202 -12.14 10.89 -13.55
N VAL A 203 -11.53 9.82 -14.03
CA VAL A 203 -10.10 9.78 -14.32
C VAL A 203 -9.83 10.66 -15.54
N LYS A 204 -9.09 11.74 -15.34
CA LYS A 204 -8.77 12.67 -16.45
C LYS A 204 -7.42 12.32 -17.07
N TRP A 205 -6.42 11.97 -16.27
CA TRP A 205 -5.07 11.62 -16.74
C TRP A 205 -4.53 10.42 -15.97
N GLU A 206 -3.68 9.67 -16.65
CA GLU A 206 -2.93 8.54 -16.09
C GLU A 206 -1.45 8.71 -16.36
N THR A 207 -0.62 8.29 -15.43
CA THR A 207 0.85 8.28 -15.60
C THR A 207 1.32 7.02 -16.33
N ALA A 208 2.59 6.99 -16.71
CA ALA A 208 3.26 5.72 -17.02
C ALA A 208 3.28 4.82 -15.77
N SER A 209 3.54 3.52 -15.95
CA SER A 209 3.63 2.54 -14.87
C SER A 209 5.08 2.29 -14.41
N LEU A 210 5.21 1.79 -13.18
CA LEU A 210 6.45 1.31 -12.58
C LEU A 210 6.21 -0.08 -11.97
N PRO A 211 7.27 -0.82 -11.56
CA PRO A 211 7.11 -2.03 -10.76
C PRO A 211 6.22 -1.79 -9.55
N ASN A 212 5.30 -2.71 -9.31
CA ASN A 212 4.28 -2.63 -8.25
C ASN A 212 4.89 -2.76 -6.84
N ASN A 213 4.05 -2.65 -5.81
CA ASN A 213 4.42 -2.75 -4.41
C ASN A 213 5.27 -3.98 -4.12
N GLY A 214 6.35 -3.78 -3.36
CA GLY A 214 7.28 -4.83 -3.00
C GLY A 214 6.78 -5.69 -1.84
N LEU A 215 7.35 -6.89 -1.74
CA LEU A 215 7.34 -7.70 -0.53
C LEU A 215 8.75 -7.72 0.02
N VAL A 216 8.92 -7.23 1.22
CA VAL A 216 10.21 -7.19 1.90
C VAL A 216 10.18 -7.99 3.18
N VAL A 217 11.33 -8.52 3.57
CA VAL A 217 11.51 -9.27 4.80
C VAL A 217 12.78 -8.79 5.49
N ARG A 218 12.73 -8.67 6.82
CA ARG A 218 13.88 -8.30 7.63
C ARG A 218 14.94 -9.41 7.55
N LYS A 219 16.20 -9.03 7.37
CA LYS A 219 17.30 -9.95 7.06
C LYS A 219 17.58 -11.01 8.12
N ASP A 220 17.10 -10.80 9.37
CA ASP A 220 17.26 -11.75 10.47
C ASP A 220 16.14 -12.80 10.57
N VAL A 221 15.11 -12.72 9.73
CA VAL A 221 14.06 -13.74 9.66
C VAL A 221 14.67 -15.01 9.05
N PRO A 222 14.44 -16.20 9.67
CA PRO A 222 14.99 -17.45 9.16
C PRO A 222 14.58 -17.74 7.71
N GLU A 223 15.51 -18.20 6.89
CA GLU A 223 15.27 -18.52 5.47
C GLU A 223 14.14 -19.55 5.28
N GLU A 224 13.98 -20.49 6.21
CA GLU A 224 12.90 -21.48 6.19
C GLU A 224 11.52 -20.80 6.28
N ILE A 225 11.39 -19.80 7.14
CA ILE A 225 10.14 -19.03 7.30
C ILE A 225 9.87 -18.19 6.03
N ILE A 226 10.90 -17.56 5.48
CA ILE A 226 10.79 -16.80 4.23
C ILE A 226 10.34 -17.73 3.09
N ALA A 227 10.90 -18.91 2.98
CA ALA A 227 10.54 -19.89 1.95
C ALA A 227 9.10 -20.37 2.09
N GLN A 228 8.62 -20.65 3.30
CA GLN A 228 7.23 -21.04 3.56
C GLN A 228 6.25 -19.92 3.15
N VAL A 229 6.48 -18.70 3.63
CA VAL A 229 5.64 -17.55 3.32
C VAL A 229 5.62 -17.27 1.82
N SER A 230 6.79 -17.27 1.18
CA SER A 230 6.93 -17.05 -0.27
C SER A 230 6.15 -18.07 -1.09
N LYS A 231 6.31 -19.36 -0.78
CA LYS A 231 5.59 -20.45 -1.47
C LYS A 231 4.07 -20.28 -1.40
N ILE A 232 3.56 -19.91 -0.24
CA ILE A 232 2.12 -19.74 -0.02
C ILE A 232 1.62 -18.50 -0.77
N ILE A 233 2.28 -17.36 -0.63
CA ILE A 233 1.88 -16.10 -1.28
C ILE A 233 1.91 -16.22 -2.81
N PHE A 234 2.97 -16.79 -3.37
CA PHE A 234 3.14 -16.89 -4.82
C PHE A 234 2.23 -17.95 -5.46
N SER A 235 1.61 -18.82 -4.67
CA SER A 235 0.63 -19.81 -5.14
C SER A 235 -0.83 -19.41 -4.95
N LEU A 236 -1.13 -18.24 -4.37
CA LEU A 236 -2.52 -17.80 -4.11
C LEU A 236 -3.40 -17.88 -5.37
N HIS A 237 -2.88 -17.44 -6.50
CA HIS A 237 -3.63 -17.40 -7.77
C HIS A 237 -3.98 -18.79 -8.33
N THR A 238 -3.36 -19.86 -7.84
CA THR A 238 -3.61 -21.24 -8.31
C THR A 238 -4.80 -21.92 -7.63
N HIS A 239 -5.32 -21.34 -6.56
CA HIS A 239 -6.42 -21.89 -5.76
C HIS A 239 -7.64 -20.96 -5.73
N PRO A 240 -8.88 -21.51 -5.71
CA PRO A 240 -10.09 -20.68 -5.69
C PRO A 240 -10.16 -19.69 -4.52
N GLU A 241 -9.81 -20.14 -3.30
CA GLU A 241 -9.76 -19.28 -2.12
C GLU A 241 -8.72 -18.17 -2.25
N GLY A 242 -7.52 -18.51 -2.77
CA GLY A 242 -6.47 -17.52 -3.03
C GLY A 242 -6.86 -16.48 -4.08
N ARG A 243 -7.54 -16.91 -5.16
CA ARG A 243 -8.06 -15.97 -6.17
C ARG A 243 -9.12 -15.02 -5.60
N LYS A 244 -9.97 -15.48 -4.67
CA LYS A 244 -10.93 -14.63 -3.97
C LYS A 244 -10.22 -13.57 -3.11
N ILE A 245 -9.18 -13.97 -2.38
CA ILE A 245 -8.33 -13.06 -1.59
C ILE A 245 -7.70 -11.99 -2.49
N LEU A 246 -7.10 -12.40 -3.61
CA LEU A 246 -6.47 -11.49 -4.57
C LEU A 246 -7.48 -10.55 -5.23
N SER A 247 -8.68 -11.02 -5.52
CA SER A 247 -9.75 -10.20 -6.11
C SER A 247 -10.14 -9.02 -5.21
N ALA A 248 -10.17 -9.21 -3.89
CA ALA A 248 -10.40 -8.12 -2.95
C ALA A 248 -9.29 -7.05 -2.96
N MET A 249 -8.08 -7.43 -3.37
CA MET A 249 -6.93 -6.54 -3.55
C MET A 249 -6.89 -5.89 -4.95
N GLU A 250 -7.82 -6.24 -5.85
CA GLU A 250 -7.75 -5.88 -7.28
C GLU A 250 -6.42 -6.31 -7.92
N LEU A 251 -5.94 -7.50 -7.58
CA LEU A 251 -4.64 -8.05 -7.94
C LEU A 251 -4.80 -9.45 -8.53
N SER A 252 -4.07 -9.76 -9.62
CA SER A 252 -4.11 -11.09 -10.23
C SER A 252 -3.19 -12.09 -9.51
N ARG A 253 -2.03 -11.67 -9.02
CA ARG A 253 -1.06 -12.50 -8.28
C ARG A 253 0.03 -11.71 -7.60
N TYR A 254 0.69 -12.35 -6.64
CA TYR A 254 2.03 -12.00 -6.18
C TYR A 254 3.07 -12.81 -6.96
N GLU A 255 4.26 -12.27 -7.13
CA GLU A 255 5.36 -12.92 -7.87
C GLU A 255 6.71 -12.65 -7.21
N ALA A 256 7.70 -13.50 -7.50
CA ALA A 256 9.07 -13.31 -7.03
C ALA A 256 9.67 -12.03 -7.59
N ALA A 257 10.47 -11.36 -6.79
CA ALA A 257 11.25 -10.18 -7.17
C ALA A 257 12.53 -10.13 -6.35
N GLU A 258 13.49 -9.38 -6.83
CA GLU A 258 14.79 -9.17 -6.21
C GLU A 258 15.17 -7.69 -6.22
N ASP A 259 16.29 -7.33 -5.65
CA ASP A 259 16.74 -5.94 -5.53
C ASP A 259 16.80 -5.23 -6.89
N SER A 260 17.34 -5.87 -7.92
CA SER A 260 17.46 -5.32 -9.27
C SER A 260 16.12 -5.07 -9.97
N THR A 261 15.05 -5.75 -9.55
CA THR A 261 13.68 -5.49 -10.06
C THR A 261 13.27 -4.02 -9.87
N TYR A 262 13.80 -3.36 -8.85
CA TYR A 262 13.46 -1.97 -8.48
C TYR A 262 14.45 -0.92 -8.99
N ASP A 263 15.39 -1.27 -9.88
CA ASP A 263 16.34 -0.30 -10.43
C ASP A 263 15.68 0.81 -11.22
N SER A 264 14.60 0.52 -11.96
CA SER A 264 13.81 1.53 -12.65
C SER A 264 13.12 2.51 -11.70
N VAL A 265 12.70 2.03 -10.54
CA VAL A 265 12.12 2.87 -9.47
C VAL A 265 13.19 3.80 -8.91
N ARG A 266 14.39 3.30 -8.63
CA ARG A 266 15.52 4.12 -8.15
C ARG A 266 15.88 5.23 -9.13
N ALA A 267 15.94 4.90 -10.42
CA ALA A 267 16.21 5.90 -11.48
C ALA A 267 15.12 6.96 -11.54
N PHE A 268 13.84 6.54 -11.51
CA PHE A 268 12.70 7.47 -11.50
C PHE A 268 12.72 8.41 -10.29
N LEU A 269 12.94 7.88 -9.10
CA LEU A 269 13.01 8.68 -7.87
C LEU A 269 14.12 9.71 -7.91
N LYS A 270 15.29 9.35 -8.47
CA LYS A 270 16.39 10.27 -8.64
C LYS A 270 16.02 11.43 -9.56
N HIS A 271 15.43 11.17 -10.72
CA HIS A 271 14.95 12.22 -11.62
C HIS A 271 13.93 13.14 -10.96
N PHE A 272 12.98 12.55 -10.23
CA PHE A 272 11.99 13.34 -9.53
C PHE A 272 12.60 14.26 -8.45
N GLU A 273 13.53 13.74 -7.66
CA GLU A 273 14.21 14.55 -6.63
C GLU A 273 15.07 15.66 -7.24
N ASP A 274 15.72 15.37 -8.36
CA ASP A 274 16.57 16.36 -9.05
C ASP A 274 15.74 17.49 -9.68
N GLU A 275 14.53 17.21 -10.16
CA GLU A 275 13.75 18.15 -10.99
C GLU A 275 12.51 18.73 -10.30
N VAL A 276 11.91 18.02 -9.33
CA VAL A 276 10.62 18.42 -8.73
C VAL A 276 10.78 18.81 -7.27
N ARG A 277 11.11 17.86 -6.41
CA ARG A 277 11.28 18.09 -4.97
C ARG A 277 11.95 16.92 -4.28
N SER A 278 12.47 17.17 -3.08
CA SER A 278 12.88 16.09 -2.17
C SER A 278 11.67 15.25 -1.76
N ILE A 279 11.87 13.93 -1.66
CA ILE A 279 10.83 12.98 -1.25
C ILE A 279 10.84 12.76 0.27
N ARG A 280 11.86 13.18 0.98
CA ARG A 280 12.01 12.94 2.41
C ARG A 280 10.79 13.44 3.18
N SER A 281 10.30 12.61 4.10
CA SER A 281 9.35 13.05 5.09
C SER A 281 10.04 14.03 6.05
N GLU A 282 9.28 14.97 6.62
CA GLU A 282 9.81 15.93 7.60
C GLU A 282 10.39 15.26 8.86
N ASP A 283 10.18 13.93 9.01
CA ASP A 283 10.61 13.10 10.14
C ASP A 283 11.84 12.22 9.83
N GLU A 284 12.53 12.38 8.69
CA GLU A 284 13.76 11.65 8.33
C GLU A 284 15.03 12.48 8.56
#